data_c5a4ae719dbfdc501b992a08ea7e22d1
#
_entry.id   c5a4ae719dbfdc501b992a08ea7e22d1
#
_cell.length_a   1.000
_cell.length_b   1.000
_cell.length_c   1.000
_cell.angle_alpha   90.00
_cell.angle_beta   90.00
_cell.angle_gamma   90.00
#
_symmetry.space_group_name_H-M   'P 1'
#
loop_
_entity.id
_entity.type
_entity.pdbx_description
1 polymer ?
#
loop_
_entity_poly.entity_id
_entity_poly.type
_entity_poly.pdbx_seq_one_letter_code
_entity_poly.pdbx_strand_id
1 'polypeptide(L)'
;PGCSPLQGKGNEQRLVLQLDTFQMPYTGNFHPEFPPGAGRRILYQDPLTQDTSWLLGTLPMRWAERAEVHPVVEEMYLLAGEVHGDRGVMRPGAYFWRPEFVPHGPYGTQTGNLYFFRTQGGSLSTTYQDARRPFRWWPDDDVVLPSQYESARGAVPGTRRW
;
A
#
# COMPACT_ATOMS: atom_id res chain seq x y z
N PRO A 1 -1.93 24.34 31.05
CA PRO A 1 -1.51 25.04 29.84
C PRO A 1 -2.09 24.31 28.64
N GLY A 2 -3.18 24.91 28.10
CA GLY A 2 -3.94 24.31 27.00
C GLY A 2 -3.13 24.35 25.72
N CYS A 3 -3.03 23.23 25.05
CA CYS A 3 -2.59 23.14 23.67
C CYS A 3 -3.72 23.73 22.82
N SER A 4 -3.53 24.92 22.27
CA SER A 4 -4.47 25.50 21.30
C SER A 4 -4.51 24.60 20.06
N PRO A 5 -5.68 24.27 19.53
CA PRO A 5 -5.75 23.54 18.27
C PRO A 5 -5.08 24.40 17.19
N LEU A 6 -4.25 23.76 16.39
CA LEU A 6 -3.65 24.37 15.20
C LEU A 6 -4.79 24.75 14.25
N GLN A 7 -5.21 26.01 14.31
CA GLN A 7 -6.14 26.59 13.32
C GLN A 7 -5.38 26.81 12.00
N GLY A 8 -5.31 25.74 11.20
CA GLY A 8 -5.03 25.87 9.79
C GLY A 8 -6.23 26.53 9.11
N LYS A 9 -5.99 27.47 8.23
CA LYS A 9 -6.99 28.25 7.51
C LYS A 9 -8.09 27.34 6.92
N GLY A 10 -9.25 27.34 7.55
CA GLY A 10 -10.47 26.77 6.99
C GLY A 10 -10.65 25.25 7.07
N ASN A 11 -9.70 24.51 7.59
CA ASN A 11 -9.77 23.04 7.71
C ASN A 11 -9.89 22.64 9.17
N GLU A 12 -11.04 22.16 9.57
CA GLU A 12 -11.14 21.36 10.78
C GLU A 12 -10.50 19.99 10.49
N GLN A 13 -9.18 19.90 10.61
CA GLN A 13 -8.50 18.61 10.66
C GLN A 13 -9.01 17.87 11.88
N ARG A 14 -9.77 16.81 11.66
CA ARG A 14 -10.28 15.99 12.74
C ARG A 14 -9.11 15.23 13.37
N LEU A 15 -8.78 15.55 14.62
CA LEU A 15 -7.83 14.77 15.40
C LEU A 15 -8.39 13.37 15.67
N VAL A 16 -7.71 12.35 15.19
CA VAL A 16 -7.98 10.95 15.51
C VAL A 16 -6.97 10.50 16.54
N LEU A 17 -7.41 10.28 17.78
CA LEU A 17 -6.53 9.90 18.89
C LEU A 17 -6.45 8.38 19.09
N GLN A 18 -7.57 7.68 18.86
CA GLN A 18 -7.67 6.24 19.07
C GLN A 18 -8.78 5.65 18.21
N LEU A 19 -8.48 4.55 17.54
CA LEU A 19 -9.42 3.75 16.78
C LEU A 19 -9.26 2.28 17.13
N ASP A 20 -10.37 1.61 17.44
CA ASP A 20 -10.41 0.15 17.46
C ASP A 20 -10.71 -0.36 16.05
N THR A 21 -9.66 -0.70 15.32
CA THR A 21 -9.78 -1.14 13.92
C THR A 21 -10.46 -2.50 13.77
N PHE A 22 -10.54 -3.31 14.83
CA PHE A 22 -11.29 -4.57 14.80
C PHE A 22 -12.80 -4.37 14.73
N GLN A 23 -13.30 -3.25 15.25
CA GLN A 23 -14.72 -2.88 15.18
C GLN A 23 -15.09 -2.20 13.84
N MET A 24 -14.12 -1.86 13.02
CA MET A 24 -14.39 -1.18 11.76
C MET A 24 -14.74 -2.19 10.67
N PRO A 25 -15.82 -1.98 9.91
CA PRO A 25 -16.14 -2.84 8.78
C PRO A 25 -15.12 -2.68 7.66
N TYR A 26 -14.85 -3.75 6.93
CA TYR A 26 -14.20 -3.65 5.65
C TYR A 26 -15.18 -3.13 4.60
N THR A 27 -14.74 -2.16 3.82
CA THR A 27 -15.41 -1.78 2.57
C THR A 27 -14.73 -2.49 1.41
N GLY A 28 -15.52 -3.14 0.57
CA GLY A 28 -15.02 -3.92 -0.57
C GLY A 28 -14.65 -3.04 -1.77
N ASN A 29 -14.45 -3.68 -2.88
CA ASN A 29 -13.96 -3.24 -4.17
C ASN A 29 -14.03 -1.74 -4.46
N PHE A 30 -12.90 -1.13 -4.66
CA PHE A 30 -12.78 0.30 -4.98
C PHE A 30 -12.76 0.57 -6.49
N HIS A 31 -12.66 -0.45 -7.31
CA HIS A 31 -12.67 -0.36 -8.77
C HIS A 31 -13.21 -1.65 -9.39
N PRO A 32 -14.04 -1.56 -10.46
CA PRO A 32 -14.63 -2.75 -11.11
C PRO A 32 -13.60 -3.75 -11.65
N GLU A 33 -12.46 -3.27 -12.11
CA GLU A 33 -11.37 -4.13 -12.62
C GLU A 33 -10.47 -4.68 -11.52
N PHE A 34 -10.64 -4.22 -10.29
CA PHE A 34 -9.85 -4.71 -9.17
C PHE A 34 -10.31 -6.12 -8.81
N PRO A 35 -9.44 -7.13 -8.83
CA PRO A 35 -9.84 -8.50 -8.54
C PRO A 35 -10.53 -8.58 -7.17
N PRO A 36 -11.60 -9.39 -7.03
CA PRO A 36 -12.31 -9.55 -5.75
C PRO A 36 -11.38 -10.08 -4.65
N GLY A 37 -11.77 -9.91 -3.39
CA GLY A 37 -11.02 -10.42 -2.26
C GLY A 37 -10.06 -9.41 -1.63
N ALA A 38 -10.17 -8.13 -1.94
CA ALA A 38 -9.54 -7.05 -1.18
C ALA A 38 -10.59 -6.15 -0.52
N GLY A 39 -10.24 -5.58 0.60
CA GLY A 39 -11.08 -4.64 1.32
C GLY A 39 -10.23 -3.67 2.14
N ARG A 40 -10.81 -2.53 2.46
CA ARG A 40 -10.13 -1.48 3.23
C ARG A 40 -10.94 -1.05 4.45
N ARG A 41 -10.24 -0.62 5.48
CA ARG A 41 -10.77 0.12 6.63
C ARG A 41 -10.19 1.52 6.58
N ILE A 42 -11.01 2.53 6.34
CA ILE A 42 -10.56 3.92 6.26
C ILE A 42 -10.33 4.42 7.66
N LEU A 43 -9.09 4.73 8.00
CA LEU A 43 -8.70 5.26 9.31
C LEU A 43 -8.88 6.77 9.35
N TYR A 44 -8.54 7.43 8.26
CA TYR A 44 -8.66 8.87 8.09
C TYR A 44 -8.85 9.23 6.63
N GLN A 45 -9.66 10.25 6.38
CA GLN A 45 -9.77 10.92 5.09
C GLN A 45 -9.86 12.41 5.33
N ASP A 46 -8.95 13.17 4.72
CA ASP A 46 -9.00 14.62 4.78
C ASP A 46 -10.21 15.14 3.97
N PRO A 47 -11.09 15.95 4.59
CA PRO A 47 -12.30 16.41 3.91
C PRO A 47 -12.06 17.37 2.75
N LEU A 48 -10.90 18.03 2.69
CA LEU A 48 -10.57 19.00 1.63
C LEU A 48 -9.65 18.40 0.57
N THR A 49 -8.54 17.83 0.98
CA THR A 49 -7.56 17.26 0.05
C THR A 49 -7.94 15.87 -0.43
N GLN A 50 -8.82 15.20 0.33
CA GLN A 50 -9.18 13.79 0.11
C GLN A 50 -8.02 12.81 0.29
N ASP A 51 -6.93 13.26 0.88
CA ASP A 51 -5.83 12.37 1.31
C ASP A 51 -6.35 11.32 2.28
N THR A 52 -5.86 10.10 2.19
CA THR A 52 -6.40 8.98 2.97
C THR A 52 -5.33 8.19 3.70
N SER A 53 -5.73 7.61 4.83
CA SER A 53 -4.99 6.55 5.52
C SER A 53 -5.93 5.38 5.79
N TRP A 54 -5.50 4.17 5.49
CA TRP A 54 -6.32 2.95 5.58
C TRP A 54 -5.51 1.74 6.00
N LEU A 55 -6.24 0.72 6.45
CA LEU A 55 -5.77 -0.65 6.44
C LEU A 55 -6.35 -1.33 5.21
N LEU A 56 -5.50 -1.88 4.36
CA LEU A 56 -5.88 -2.65 3.18
C LEU A 56 -5.59 -4.12 3.44
N GLY A 57 -6.61 -4.94 3.41
CA GLY A 57 -6.52 -6.39 3.55
C GLY A 57 -6.81 -7.09 2.23
N THR A 58 -6.08 -8.15 1.93
CA THR A 58 -6.28 -8.98 0.74
C THR A 58 -6.38 -10.44 1.15
N LEU A 59 -7.36 -11.14 0.61
CA LEU A 59 -7.54 -12.58 0.84
C LEU A 59 -6.41 -13.40 0.19
N PRO A 60 -6.16 -14.62 0.69
CA PRO A 60 -5.21 -15.56 0.06
C PRO A 60 -5.55 -15.88 -1.39
N MET A 61 -4.54 -16.31 -2.13
CA MET A 61 -4.64 -16.78 -3.53
C MET A 61 -5.26 -15.74 -4.48
N ARG A 62 -4.93 -14.49 -4.28
CA ARG A 62 -5.37 -13.37 -5.12
C ARG A 62 -4.20 -12.83 -5.94
N TRP A 63 -4.44 -12.51 -7.20
CA TRP A 63 -3.48 -11.83 -8.07
C TRP A 63 -4.18 -10.94 -9.10
N ALA A 64 -3.43 -10.00 -9.65
CA ALA A 64 -3.82 -9.17 -10.78
C ALA A 64 -2.91 -9.48 -11.99
N GLU A 65 -3.38 -9.18 -13.19
CA GLU A 65 -2.60 -9.38 -14.43
C GLU A 65 -2.13 -8.05 -15.02
N ARG A 66 -2.79 -6.96 -14.66
CA ARG A 66 -2.53 -5.63 -15.20
C ARG A 66 -1.76 -4.76 -14.20
N ALA A 67 -0.94 -3.88 -14.73
CA ALA A 67 -0.29 -2.85 -13.92
C ALA A 67 -1.28 -1.73 -13.56
N GLU A 68 -1.06 -1.13 -12.42
CA GLU A 68 -1.83 -0.05 -11.84
C GLU A 68 -1.09 1.28 -11.99
N VAL A 69 -1.85 2.36 -12.16
CA VAL A 69 -1.35 3.75 -12.15
C VAL A 69 -2.33 4.59 -11.34
N HIS A 70 -1.81 5.40 -10.43
CA HIS A 70 -2.58 6.31 -9.60
C HIS A 70 -2.17 7.77 -9.83
N PRO A 71 -3.13 8.73 -9.83
CA PRO A 71 -2.83 10.17 -9.93
C PRO A 71 -2.48 10.80 -8.58
N VAL A 72 -2.08 10.00 -7.62
CA VAL A 72 -1.75 10.40 -6.24
C VAL A 72 -0.45 9.75 -5.80
N VAL A 73 0.24 10.38 -4.86
CA VAL A 73 1.35 9.72 -4.14
C VAL A 73 0.80 8.56 -3.34
N GLU A 74 1.50 7.45 -3.38
CA GLU A 74 1.14 6.21 -2.71
C GLU A 74 2.24 5.80 -1.74
N GLU A 75 1.87 5.51 -0.51
CA GLU A 75 2.77 5.06 0.53
C GLU A 75 2.19 3.82 1.20
N MET A 76 3.00 2.79 1.36
CA MET A 76 2.58 1.53 1.93
C MET A 76 3.60 0.95 2.89
N TYR A 77 3.12 0.38 3.98
CA TYR A 77 3.89 -0.45 4.91
C TYR A 77 3.19 -1.79 5.11
N LEU A 78 3.88 -2.90 4.80
CA LEU A 78 3.32 -4.24 4.94
C LEU A 78 3.40 -4.69 6.41
N LEU A 79 2.23 -4.95 6.99
CA LEU A 79 2.06 -5.36 8.39
C LEU A 79 2.07 -6.88 8.55
N ALA A 80 1.42 -7.60 7.62
CA ALA A 80 1.29 -9.07 7.69
C ALA A 80 1.13 -9.67 6.29
N GLY A 81 1.46 -10.97 6.18
CA GLY A 81 1.37 -11.73 4.94
C GLY A 81 2.52 -11.45 3.98
N GLU A 82 2.26 -11.56 2.70
CA GLU A 82 3.25 -11.34 1.65
C GLU A 82 2.63 -10.71 0.39
N VAL A 83 3.48 -10.09 -0.43
CA VAL A 83 3.09 -9.55 -1.74
C VAL A 83 4.13 -9.89 -2.76
N HIS A 84 3.73 -10.64 -3.78
CA HIS A 84 4.52 -10.90 -4.96
C HIS A 84 4.30 -9.78 -5.98
N GLY A 85 5.36 -9.19 -6.46
CA GLY A 85 5.36 -8.14 -7.48
C GLY A 85 6.41 -8.41 -8.55
N ASP A 86 6.53 -7.51 -9.49
CA ASP A 86 7.46 -7.59 -10.61
C ASP A 86 8.95 -7.52 -10.19
N ARG A 87 9.22 -7.10 -8.95
CA ARG A 87 10.57 -6.92 -8.41
C ARG A 87 10.92 -7.87 -7.27
N GLY A 88 10.05 -8.80 -6.93
CA GLY A 88 10.30 -9.73 -5.84
C GLY A 88 9.12 -9.91 -4.90
N VAL A 89 9.39 -10.44 -3.71
CA VAL A 89 8.39 -10.71 -2.68
C VAL A 89 8.59 -9.77 -1.51
N MET A 90 7.61 -8.92 -1.26
CA MET A 90 7.55 -8.10 -0.06
C MET A 90 7.03 -8.93 1.12
N ARG A 91 7.62 -8.73 2.29
CA ARG A 91 7.26 -9.38 3.57
C ARG A 91 6.99 -8.34 4.65
N PRO A 92 6.44 -8.68 5.81
CA PRO A 92 6.22 -7.74 6.90
C PRO A 92 7.46 -6.90 7.21
N GLY A 93 7.27 -5.57 7.28
CA GLY A 93 8.35 -4.60 7.37
C GLY A 93 8.74 -3.97 6.02
N ALA A 94 8.30 -4.52 4.90
CA ALA A 94 8.52 -3.90 3.60
C ALA A 94 7.77 -2.56 3.50
N TYR A 95 8.44 -1.59 2.93
CA TYR A 95 7.93 -0.25 2.73
C TYR A 95 8.18 0.22 1.31
N PHE A 96 7.24 0.96 0.74
CA PHE A 96 7.48 1.77 -0.44
C PHE A 96 6.82 3.14 -0.34
N TRP A 97 7.40 4.08 -1.05
CA TRP A 97 6.84 5.36 -1.41
C TRP A 97 6.90 5.48 -2.94
N ARG A 98 5.81 5.91 -3.55
CA ARG A 98 5.71 6.02 -5.00
C ARG A 98 5.06 7.33 -5.38
N PRO A 99 5.66 8.12 -6.28
CA PRO A 99 5.03 9.32 -6.82
C PRO A 99 3.83 8.97 -7.70
N GLU A 100 3.01 9.96 -7.96
CA GLU A 100 1.90 9.86 -8.90
C GLU A 100 2.34 9.41 -10.29
N PHE A 101 1.44 8.80 -11.04
CA PHE A 101 1.60 8.37 -12.43
C PHE A 101 2.71 7.34 -12.70
N VAL A 102 3.27 6.70 -11.70
CA VAL A 102 4.25 5.63 -11.90
C VAL A 102 3.54 4.28 -12.04
N PRO A 103 3.64 3.62 -13.21
CA PRO A 103 3.10 2.27 -13.40
C PRO A 103 3.77 1.25 -12.47
N HIS A 104 2.98 0.36 -11.90
CA HIS A 104 3.47 -0.65 -10.97
C HIS A 104 2.57 -1.89 -10.92
N GLY A 105 3.08 -2.96 -10.33
CA GLY A 105 2.44 -4.28 -10.41
C GLY A 105 2.74 -4.98 -11.76
N PRO A 106 2.06 -6.07 -12.03
CA PRO A 106 0.95 -6.65 -11.27
C PRO A 106 1.38 -7.24 -9.93
N TYR A 107 0.43 -7.38 -9.01
CA TYR A 107 0.67 -7.92 -7.69
C TYR A 107 -0.19 -9.13 -7.39
N GLY A 108 0.31 -9.99 -6.50
CA GLY A 108 -0.46 -11.12 -5.97
C GLY A 108 -0.02 -11.51 -4.57
N THR A 109 -0.82 -12.33 -3.92
CA THR A 109 -0.53 -12.90 -2.62
C THR A 109 -1.07 -14.33 -2.53
N GLN A 110 -0.26 -15.25 -2.02
CA GLN A 110 -0.69 -16.61 -1.75
C GLN A 110 -1.33 -16.75 -0.37
N THR A 111 -0.81 -16.01 0.60
CA THR A 111 -1.19 -16.12 2.01
C THR A 111 -2.22 -15.08 2.45
N GLY A 112 -2.52 -14.09 1.60
CA GLY A 112 -3.19 -12.87 2.00
C GLY A 112 -2.19 -11.88 2.58
N ASN A 113 -2.65 -10.65 2.81
CA ASN A 113 -1.81 -9.61 3.37
C ASN A 113 -2.63 -8.53 4.08
N LEU A 114 -1.93 -7.72 4.86
CA LEU A 114 -2.45 -6.53 5.50
C LEU A 114 -1.41 -5.41 5.39
N TYR A 115 -1.84 -4.26 4.89
CA TYR A 115 -1.02 -3.04 4.75
C TYR A 115 -1.56 -1.90 5.62
N PHE A 116 -0.66 -1.06 6.09
CA PHE A 116 -0.96 0.34 6.30
C PHE A 116 -0.68 1.09 5.01
N PHE A 117 -1.64 1.87 4.56
CA PHE A 117 -1.64 2.52 3.26
C PHE A 117 -2.02 3.98 3.37
N ARG A 118 -1.35 4.85 2.62
CA ARG A 118 -1.66 6.28 2.55
C ARG A 118 -1.66 6.78 1.12
N THR A 119 -2.53 7.76 0.86
CA THR A 119 -2.46 8.57 -0.35
C THR A 119 -2.22 10.04 0.00
N GLN A 120 -1.53 10.75 -0.89
CA GLN A 120 -1.32 12.20 -0.84
C GLN A 120 -1.64 12.80 -2.21
N GLY A 121 -2.35 13.93 -2.22
CA GLY A 121 -2.80 14.58 -3.46
C GLY A 121 -4.19 14.15 -3.89
N GLY A 122 -4.94 13.49 -3.00
CA GLY A 122 -6.34 13.14 -3.22
C GLY A 122 -6.72 11.70 -2.89
N SER A 123 -7.94 11.36 -3.24
CA SER A 123 -8.46 9.99 -3.15
C SER A 123 -7.78 9.08 -4.16
N LEU A 124 -7.56 7.83 -3.76
CA LEU A 124 -7.08 6.82 -4.69
C LEU A 124 -8.09 6.59 -5.82
N SER A 125 -7.63 6.77 -7.02
CA SER A 125 -8.23 6.22 -8.24
C SER A 125 -7.19 5.42 -9.00
N THR A 126 -7.63 4.42 -9.74
CA THR A 126 -6.74 3.48 -10.42
C THR A 126 -7.07 3.45 -11.91
N THR A 127 -6.04 3.58 -12.73
CA THR A 127 -6.10 3.26 -14.16
C THR A 127 -5.27 2.01 -14.39
N TYR A 128 -5.80 1.08 -15.16
CA TYR A 128 -5.12 -0.17 -15.49
C TYR A 128 -4.50 -0.11 -16.88
N GLN A 129 -3.30 -0.64 -17.00
CA GLN A 129 -2.60 -0.76 -18.27
C GLN A 129 -1.89 -2.12 -18.37
N ASP A 130 -1.41 -2.46 -19.56
CA ASP A 130 -0.66 -3.68 -19.75
C ASP A 130 0.61 -3.67 -18.90
N ALA A 131 0.86 -4.77 -18.23
CA ALA A 131 2.03 -4.94 -17.40
C ALA A 131 3.30 -5.04 -18.27
N ARG A 132 4.38 -4.40 -17.84
CA ARG A 132 5.69 -4.54 -18.52
C ARG A 132 6.20 -5.98 -18.50
N ARG A 133 5.83 -6.75 -17.45
CA ARG A 133 6.10 -8.17 -17.27
C ARG A 133 4.81 -8.86 -16.81
N PRO A 134 4.52 -10.06 -17.29
CA PRO A 134 3.38 -10.82 -16.78
C PRO A 134 3.57 -11.15 -15.31
N PHE A 135 2.47 -11.28 -14.58
CA PHE A 135 2.52 -11.72 -13.20
C PHE A 135 3.17 -13.11 -13.07
N ARG A 136 4.03 -13.22 -12.08
CA ARG A 136 4.64 -14.50 -11.67
C ARG A 136 4.69 -14.60 -10.16
N TRP A 137 4.43 -15.78 -9.62
CA TRP A 137 4.53 -16.04 -8.18
C TRP A 137 5.97 -15.93 -7.65
N TRP A 138 6.93 -16.19 -8.51
CA TRP A 138 8.37 -16.21 -8.20
C TRP A 138 9.09 -15.36 -9.23
N PRO A 139 9.14 -14.03 -9.04
CA PRO A 139 9.90 -13.17 -9.94
C PRO A 139 11.40 -13.47 -9.83
N ASP A 140 12.08 -13.40 -10.95
CA ASP A 140 13.52 -13.70 -11.03
C ASP A 140 14.40 -12.60 -10.45
N ASP A 141 13.84 -11.40 -10.27
CA ASP A 141 14.59 -10.22 -9.84
C ASP A 141 14.62 -10.08 -8.31
N ASP A 142 15.78 -9.87 -7.75
CA ASP A 142 15.93 -9.47 -6.35
C ASP A 142 15.44 -8.04 -6.15
N VAL A 143 14.87 -7.77 -4.97
CA VAL A 143 14.54 -6.41 -4.57
C VAL A 143 15.85 -5.61 -4.46
N VAL A 144 15.92 -4.52 -5.21
CA VAL A 144 17.06 -3.60 -5.14
C VAL A 144 16.94 -2.76 -3.88
N LEU A 145 17.86 -2.96 -2.95
CA LEU A 145 18.00 -2.05 -1.81
C LEU A 145 18.64 -0.74 -2.28
N PRO A 146 18.23 0.42 -1.71
CA PRO A 146 19.01 1.64 -1.88
C PRO A 146 20.49 1.39 -1.57
N SER A 147 21.39 1.97 -2.33
CA SER A 147 22.84 1.69 -2.26
C SER A 147 23.45 1.85 -0.86
N GLN A 148 22.89 2.76 -0.05
CA GLN A 148 23.31 2.95 1.34
C GLN A 148 23.08 1.72 2.24
N TYR A 149 22.18 0.82 1.85
CA TYR A 149 21.85 -0.39 2.60
C TYR A 149 22.41 -1.67 1.98
N GLU A 150 23.11 -1.59 0.85
CA GLU A 150 23.67 -2.77 0.18
C GLU A 150 24.70 -3.50 1.04
N SER A 151 25.46 -2.76 1.86
CA SER A 151 26.40 -3.35 2.81
C SER A 151 25.72 -4.18 3.92
N ALA A 152 24.42 -3.97 4.15
CA ALA A 152 23.64 -4.75 5.10
C ALA A 152 23.11 -6.07 4.52
N ARG A 153 23.27 -6.29 3.19
CA ARG A 153 22.92 -7.57 2.58
C ARG A 153 23.77 -8.71 3.17
N GLY A 154 23.09 -9.64 3.79
CA GLY A 154 23.73 -10.80 4.41
C GLY A 154 24.15 -10.62 5.87
N ALA A 155 24.04 -9.42 6.43
CA ALA A 155 24.30 -9.20 7.86
C ALA A 155 23.20 -9.80 8.77
N VAL A 156 21.98 -10.02 8.22
CA VAL A 156 20.87 -10.64 8.95
C VAL A 156 20.45 -11.92 8.22
N PRO A 157 20.55 -13.10 8.86
CA PRO A 157 20.07 -14.35 8.26
C PRO A 157 18.59 -14.25 7.91
N GLY A 158 18.24 -14.57 6.67
CA GLY A 158 16.86 -14.51 6.18
C GLY A 158 16.45 -13.25 5.42
N THR A 159 17.32 -12.23 5.33
CA THR A 159 17.02 -10.98 4.58
C THR A 159 17.35 -11.05 3.08
N ARG A 160 17.65 -12.21 2.56
CA ARG A 160 18.09 -12.37 1.16
C ARG A 160 17.00 -12.17 0.11
N ARG A 161 15.73 -11.97 0.51
CA ARG A 161 14.63 -11.77 -0.46
C ARG A 161 13.56 -10.87 0.17
N TRP A 162 13.64 -9.63 -0.13
CA TRP A 162 12.58 -8.65 0.07
C TRP A 162 11.99 -8.27 -1.27
#